data_5224ff720b19e9306531d192b24c8295
#
_entry.id   5224ff720b19e9306531d192b24c8295
#
_cell.length_a   1.000
_cell.length_b   1.000
_cell.length_c   1.000
_cell.angle_alpha   90.00
_cell.angle_beta   90.00
_cell.angle_gamma   90.00
#
_symmetry.space_group_name_H-M   'P 1'
#
loop_
_entity.id
_entity.type
_entity.pdbx_description
1 polymer ?
#
loop_
_entity_poly.entity_id
_entity_poly.type
_entity_poly.pdbx_seq_one_letter_code
_entity_poly.pdbx_strand_id
1 'polypeptide(L)'
;MTYDKIILGAGLYGLYAAQKCGAAGQRVLVLERDPAPFMRATYINQARVHMGYHYPRSYSTAIKSAHYFERFCADYGFCLHTEFDQVYATSAHFSWTNAAEFRRFCAAAGIRCDDVAPERYFNPGLCDGAFLTKEYTYDAQVLKRWFLEKLAALPNVEILYSHKPDKIEKAGSAWRVTAGDTTAEAPYLLNATYAGVNDVHALLGLPPFGIKYEKCEIILCTVEDALKHTGITVMDGPFFSLMPFGQTGLHSLTSVTFTPHETSYDSVATFPCQAESGGCCTP
;
A
#
# COMPACT_ATOMS: atom_id res chain seq x y z
N MET A 1 -8.15 11.80 28.71
CA MET A 1 -9.44 11.66 27.98
C MET A 1 -9.70 10.18 27.73
N THR A 2 -10.97 9.77 27.72
CA THR A 2 -11.32 8.34 27.57
C THR A 2 -12.02 8.11 26.23
N TYR A 3 -11.56 7.11 25.49
CA TYR A 3 -12.09 6.67 24.21
C TYR A 3 -12.46 5.18 24.25
N ASP A 4 -13.21 4.69 23.28
CA ASP A 4 -13.44 3.25 23.10
C ASP A 4 -12.26 2.60 22.38
N LYS A 5 -11.61 3.38 21.48
CA LYS A 5 -10.47 2.92 20.70
C LYS A 5 -9.43 4.02 20.53
N ILE A 6 -8.17 3.64 20.64
CA ILE A 6 -7.03 4.43 20.17
C ILE A 6 -6.43 3.71 18.99
N ILE A 7 -6.19 4.45 17.87
CA ILE A 7 -5.60 3.96 16.63
C ILE A 7 -4.29 4.71 16.41
N LEU A 8 -3.20 3.98 16.23
CA LEU A 8 -1.88 4.54 15.92
C LEU A 8 -1.64 4.46 14.42
N GLY A 9 -1.49 5.62 13.79
CA GLY A 9 -1.26 5.80 12.36
C GLY A 9 -2.53 6.20 11.59
N ALA A 10 -2.42 7.26 10.77
CA ALA A 10 -3.47 7.76 9.89
C ALA A 10 -3.19 7.41 8.41
N GLY A 11 -2.62 6.23 8.16
CA GLY A 11 -2.59 5.61 6.84
C GLY A 11 -3.94 5.02 6.47
N LEU A 12 -4.03 4.33 5.32
CA LEU A 12 -5.26 3.73 4.81
C LEU A 12 -5.99 2.88 5.85
N TYR A 13 -5.28 1.97 6.50
CA TYR A 13 -5.88 1.06 7.48
C TYR A 13 -6.36 1.78 8.75
N GLY A 14 -5.60 2.77 9.23
CA GLY A 14 -5.98 3.55 10.40
C GLY A 14 -7.24 4.39 10.15
N LEU A 15 -7.30 5.13 9.04
CA LEU A 15 -8.48 5.92 8.71
C LEU A 15 -9.70 5.05 8.37
N TYR A 16 -9.49 3.90 7.71
CA TYR A 16 -10.55 2.93 7.48
C TYR A 16 -11.14 2.42 8.80
N ALA A 17 -10.28 2.01 9.75
CA ALA A 17 -10.72 1.55 11.06
C ALA A 17 -11.44 2.67 11.85
N ALA A 18 -10.91 3.89 11.82
CA ALA A 18 -11.52 5.06 12.46
C ALA A 18 -12.92 5.34 11.88
N GLN A 19 -13.06 5.30 10.57
CA GLN A 19 -14.35 5.53 9.91
C GLN A 19 -15.36 4.44 10.27
N LYS A 20 -14.97 3.16 10.25
CA LYS A 20 -15.89 2.06 10.60
C LYS A 20 -16.29 2.08 12.07
N CYS A 21 -15.33 2.30 12.98
CA CYS A 21 -15.62 2.38 14.41
C CYS A 21 -16.43 3.63 14.76
N GLY A 22 -16.09 4.79 14.19
CA GLY A 22 -16.82 6.02 14.41
C GLY A 22 -18.25 5.97 13.89
N ALA A 23 -18.49 5.40 12.70
CA ALA A 23 -19.81 5.18 12.15
C ALA A 23 -20.66 4.21 12.99
N ALA A 24 -20.02 3.31 13.74
CA ALA A 24 -20.66 2.43 14.74
C ALA A 24 -20.92 3.11 16.09
N GLY A 25 -20.73 4.43 16.21
CA GLY A 25 -20.97 5.21 17.41
C GLY A 25 -19.86 5.16 18.46
N GLN A 26 -18.72 4.53 18.17
CA GLN A 26 -17.60 4.44 19.12
C GLN A 26 -16.80 5.76 19.14
N ARG A 27 -16.33 6.15 20.31
CA ARG A 27 -15.38 7.27 20.47
C ARG A 27 -13.98 6.80 20.08
N VAL A 28 -13.41 7.41 19.06
CA VAL A 28 -12.14 7.01 18.47
C VAL A 28 -11.14 8.16 18.51
N LEU A 29 -9.92 7.88 18.99
CA LEU A 29 -8.77 8.75 18.84
C LEU A 29 -7.79 8.13 17.83
N VAL A 30 -7.39 8.90 16.83
CA VAL A 30 -6.29 8.54 15.92
C VAL A 30 -5.09 9.41 16.24
N LEU A 31 -3.94 8.79 16.49
CA LEU A 31 -2.66 9.48 16.67
C LEU A 31 -1.78 9.25 15.44
N GLU A 32 -1.40 10.32 14.78
CA GLU A 32 -0.51 10.29 13.61
C GLU A 32 0.75 11.08 13.89
N ARG A 33 1.92 10.47 13.64
CA ARG A 33 3.21 11.12 13.86
C ARG A 33 3.52 12.23 12.85
N ASP A 34 2.99 12.12 11.64
CA ASP A 34 3.19 13.09 10.57
C ASP A 34 2.18 14.25 10.67
N PRO A 35 2.47 15.41 10.05
CA PRO A 35 1.57 16.56 10.10
C PRO A 35 0.29 16.41 9.26
N ALA A 36 0.16 15.32 8.52
CA ALA A 36 -1.00 15.01 7.71
C ALA A 36 -1.16 13.49 7.52
N PRO A 37 -2.35 12.98 7.12
CA PRO A 37 -2.53 11.57 6.83
C PRO A 37 -1.97 11.20 5.46
N PHE A 38 -1.72 9.91 5.23
CA PHE A 38 -1.28 9.34 3.94
C PHE A 38 0.10 9.85 3.46
N MET A 39 0.96 10.31 4.34
CA MET A 39 2.27 10.84 3.94
C MET A 39 3.31 9.77 3.60
N ARG A 40 3.04 8.50 3.89
CA ARG A 40 3.99 7.39 3.70
C ARG A 40 3.46 6.34 2.73
N ALA A 41 3.62 5.07 3.05
CA ALA A 41 3.33 3.93 2.19
C ALA A 41 1.92 3.93 1.55
N THR A 42 0.93 4.60 2.12
CA THR A 42 -0.40 4.72 1.48
C THR A 42 -0.37 5.59 0.22
N TYR A 43 0.53 6.57 0.14
CA TYR A 43 0.69 7.42 -1.05
C TYR A 43 1.91 7.00 -1.87
N ILE A 44 3.02 6.66 -1.20
CA ILE A 44 4.28 6.30 -1.85
C ILE A 44 4.28 4.79 -2.09
N ASN A 45 3.61 4.37 -3.16
CA ASN A 45 3.51 2.98 -3.62
C ASN A 45 3.11 2.96 -5.10
N GLN A 46 2.93 1.79 -5.69
CA GLN A 46 2.52 1.62 -7.09
C GLN A 46 1.04 1.93 -7.36
N ALA A 47 0.28 2.28 -6.33
CA ALA A 47 -1.14 2.62 -6.38
C ALA A 47 -2.04 1.55 -7.04
N ARG A 48 -1.70 0.27 -6.93
CA ARG A 48 -2.41 -0.82 -7.59
C ARG A 48 -3.56 -1.37 -6.76
N VAL A 49 -4.63 -1.71 -7.45
CA VAL A 49 -5.69 -2.59 -6.94
C VAL A 49 -5.45 -3.97 -7.52
N HIS A 50 -4.82 -4.85 -6.74
CA HIS A 50 -4.36 -6.15 -7.19
C HIS A 50 -5.49 -7.15 -7.41
N MET A 51 -5.54 -7.76 -8.62
CA MET A 51 -6.38 -8.92 -8.91
C MET A 51 -5.67 -10.25 -8.59
N GLY A 52 -4.38 -10.24 -8.24
CA GLY A 52 -3.62 -11.41 -7.85
C GLY A 52 -2.52 -11.84 -8.82
N TYR A 53 -2.38 -11.21 -9.97
CA TYR A 53 -1.40 -11.57 -11.01
C TYR A 53 0.05 -11.59 -10.54
N HIS A 54 0.40 -10.79 -9.56
CA HIS A 54 1.74 -10.74 -8.96
C HIS A 54 2.14 -11.99 -8.18
N TYR A 55 1.20 -12.93 -7.97
CA TYR A 55 1.43 -14.07 -7.07
C TYR A 55 1.29 -15.42 -7.76
N PRO A 56 1.93 -15.67 -8.93
CA PRO A 56 1.77 -16.96 -9.64
C PRO A 56 2.30 -18.15 -8.83
N ARG A 57 3.21 -17.90 -7.87
CA ARG A 57 3.77 -18.91 -6.96
C ARG A 57 3.07 -19.00 -5.60
N SER A 58 2.00 -18.21 -5.38
CA SER A 58 1.20 -18.22 -4.15
C SER A 58 -0.29 -18.12 -4.45
N TYR A 59 -0.86 -19.25 -4.83
CA TYR A 59 -2.28 -19.36 -5.22
C TYR A 59 -3.23 -18.79 -4.15
N SER A 60 -2.99 -19.11 -2.86
CA SER A 60 -3.81 -18.61 -1.76
C SER A 60 -3.80 -17.08 -1.65
N THR A 61 -2.66 -16.43 -1.92
CA THR A 61 -2.54 -14.97 -1.94
C THR A 61 -3.26 -14.38 -3.16
N ALA A 62 -3.13 -15.02 -4.32
CA ALA A 62 -3.79 -14.58 -5.55
C ALA A 62 -5.32 -14.62 -5.41
N ILE A 63 -5.88 -15.73 -4.94
CA ILE A 63 -7.33 -15.88 -4.72
C ILE A 63 -7.85 -14.88 -3.70
N LYS A 64 -7.10 -14.65 -2.62
CA LYS A 64 -7.48 -13.64 -1.62
C LYS A 64 -7.52 -12.24 -2.25
N SER A 65 -6.55 -11.86 -3.07
CA SER A 65 -6.51 -10.59 -3.78
C SER A 65 -7.68 -10.46 -4.75
N ALA A 66 -7.95 -11.48 -5.57
CA ALA A 66 -9.08 -11.52 -6.50
C ALA A 66 -10.42 -11.36 -5.79
N HIS A 67 -10.59 -12.04 -4.64
CA HIS A 67 -11.83 -11.94 -3.84
C HIS A 67 -12.08 -10.53 -3.30
N TYR A 68 -11.03 -9.82 -2.87
CA TYR A 68 -11.18 -8.47 -2.35
C TYR A 68 -11.19 -7.38 -3.43
N PHE A 69 -10.77 -7.68 -4.65
CA PHE A 69 -10.75 -6.72 -5.76
C PHE A 69 -12.13 -6.11 -6.03
N GLU A 70 -13.14 -6.95 -6.23
CA GLU A 70 -14.51 -6.48 -6.54
C GLU A 70 -15.09 -5.65 -5.39
N ARG A 71 -14.81 -6.05 -4.14
CA ARG A 71 -15.23 -5.28 -2.96
C ARG A 71 -14.56 -3.92 -2.90
N PHE A 72 -13.25 -3.85 -3.16
CA PHE A 72 -12.54 -2.57 -3.17
C PHE A 72 -13.07 -1.66 -4.28
N CYS A 73 -13.33 -2.21 -5.47
CA CYS A 73 -13.93 -1.47 -6.57
C CYS A 73 -15.33 -0.95 -6.24
N ALA A 74 -16.16 -1.74 -5.57
CA ALA A 74 -17.50 -1.33 -5.15
C ALA A 74 -17.45 -0.23 -4.07
N ASP A 75 -16.56 -0.36 -3.08
CA ASP A 75 -16.45 0.58 -1.96
C ASP A 75 -15.75 1.91 -2.36
N TYR A 76 -14.78 1.86 -3.30
CA TYR A 76 -13.87 2.97 -3.62
C TYR A 76 -13.75 3.29 -5.11
N GLY A 77 -14.74 2.92 -5.92
CA GLY A 77 -14.75 3.15 -7.37
C GLY A 77 -14.48 4.59 -7.79
N PHE A 78 -14.87 5.56 -6.98
CA PHE A 78 -14.68 7.00 -7.22
C PHE A 78 -13.20 7.44 -7.29
N CYS A 79 -12.28 6.69 -6.70
CA CYS A 79 -10.84 6.99 -6.74
C CYS A 79 -10.07 6.09 -7.69
N LEU A 80 -10.73 5.19 -8.42
CA LEU A 80 -10.06 4.29 -9.35
C LEU A 80 -9.78 4.97 -10.68
N HIS A 81 -8.67 4.57 -11.30
CA HIS A 81 -8.40 4.74 -12.71
C HIS A 81 -8.49 3.35 -13.37
N THR A 82 -9.46 3.21 -14.27
CA THR A 82 -9.82 1.91 -14.88
C THR A 82 -9.70 1.91 -16.40
N GLU A 83 -9.44 3.09 -17.01
CA GLU A 83 -9.46 3.29 -18.45
C GLU A 83 -8.07 3.11 -19.06
N PHE A 84 -7.49 1.93 -18.87
CA PHE A 84 -6.23 1.55 -19.50
C PHE A 84 -6.13 0.03 -19.66
N ASP A 85 -5.36 -0.41 -20.62
CA ASP A 85 -5.01 -1.81 -20.83
C ASP A 85 -3.87 -2.21 -19.88
N GLN A 86 -4.09 -3.20 -19.03
CA GLN A 86 -3.04 -3.76 -18.22
C GLN A 86 -2.43 -4.98 -18.88
N VAL A 87 -1.16 -4.88 -19.23
CA VAL A 87 -0.36 -5.94 -19.84
C VAL A 87 0.60 -6.55 -18.83
N TYR A 88 0.44 -7.83 -18.57
CA TYR A 88 1.45 -8.64 -17.91
C TYR A 88 2.28 -9.39 -18.94
N ALA A 89 3.58 -9.43 -18.76
CA ALA A 89 4.48 -10.19 -19.63
C ALA A 89 5.42 -11.06 -18.80
N THR A 90 5.72 -12.25 -19.31
CA THR A 90 6.75 -13.12 -18.79
C THR A 90 8.01 -12.98 -19.62
N SER A 91 9.16 -12.80 -18.95
CA SER A 91 10.43 -12.68 -19.66
C SER A 91 10.87 -14.03 -20.22
N ALA A 92 11.42 -14.02 -21.42
CA ALA A 92 12.05 -15.21 -22.01
C ALA A 92 13.31 -15.66 -21.25
N HIS A 93 13.86 -14.78 -20.40
CA HIS A 93 15.10 -15.02 -19.65
C HIS A 93 14.92 -14.65 -18.19
N PHE A 94 15.48 -15.45 -17.28
CA PHE A 94 15.54 -15.19 -15.83
C PHE A 94 14.18 -15.08 -15.12
N SER A 95 13.06 -15.41 -15.77
CA SER A 95 11.76 -15.49 -15.10
C SER A 95 11.61 -16.79 -14.32
N TRP A 96 11.01 -16.70 -13.13
CA TRP A 96 10.62 -17.87 -12.33
C TRP A 96 9.28 -18.47 -12.79
N THR A 97 8.55 -17.77 -13.65
CA THR A 97 7.27 -18.19 -14.21
C THR A 97 7.29 -17.95 -15.72
N ASN A 98 7.12 -18.99 -16.52
CA ASN A 98 7.00 -18.87 -17.97
C ASN A 98 5.54 -18.61 -18.42
N ALA A 99 5.35 -18.30 -19.70
CA ALA A 99 4.04 -17.99 -20.29
C ALA A 99 3.01 -19.13 -20.06
N ALA A 100 3.41 -20.39 -20.22
CA ALA A 100 2.51 -21.52 -20.05
C ALA A 100 2.07 -21.70 -18.58
N GLU A 101 2.99 -21.48 -17.64
CA GLU A 101 2.70 -21.50 -16.20
C GLU A 101 1.79 -20.37 -15.79
N PHE A 102 2.03 -19.17 -16.31
CA PHE A 102 1.18 -18.01 -16.04
C PHE A 102 -0.25 -18.20 -16.54
N ARG A 103 -0.44 -18.73 -17.76
CA ARG A 103 -1.79 -19.08 -18.27
C ARG A 103 -2.49 -20.10 -17.37
N ARG A 104 -1.79 -21.19 -16.99
CA ARG A 104 -2.37 -22.21 -16.08
C ARG A 104 -2.76 -21.62 -14.73
N PHE A 105 -1.91 -20.78 -14.18
CA PHE A 105 -2.19 -20.07 -12.93
C PHE A 105 -3.43 -19.19 -13.04
N CYS A 106 -3.54 -18.33 -14.07
CA CYS A 106 -4.69 -17.45 -14.27
C CYS A 106 -5.99 -18.26 -14.47
N ALA A 107 -5.93 -19.34 -15.26
CA ALA A 107 -7.06 -20.23 -15.45
C ALA A 107 -7.51 -20.89 -14.13
N ALA A 108 -6.57 -21.38 -13.32
CA ALA A 108 -6.86 -21.95 -12.01
C ALA A 108 -7.44 -20.92 -11.01
N ALA A 109 -6.96 -19.67 -11.10
CA ALA A 109 -7.44 -18.56 -10.25
C ALA A 109 -8.75 -17.93 -10.75
N GLY A 110 -9.22 -18.29 -11.95
CA GLY A 110 -10.42 -17.73 -12.56
C GLY A 110 -10.29 -16.25 -12.90
N ILE A 111 -9.06 -15.75 -13.20
CA ILE A 111 -8.78 -14.36 -13.54
C ILE A 111 -8.46 -14.21 -15.02
N ARG A 112 -8.80 -13.07 -15.60
CA ARG A 112 -8.64 -12.75 -17.02
C ARG A 112 -7.18 -12.87 -17.47
N CYS A 113 -6.93 -13.54 -18.59
CA CYS A 113 -5.59 -13.71 -19.15
C CYS A 113 -5.73 -13.93 -20.68
N ASP A 114 -5.81 -12.87 -21.46
CA ASP A 114 -5.97 -12.95 -22.91
C ASP A 114 -4.60 -12.77 -23.56
N ASP A 115 -4.20 -13.69 -24.42
CA ASP A 115 -2.93 -13.61 -25.12
C ASP A 115 -2.87 -12.39 -26.05
N VAL A 116 -1.74 -11.68 -26.02
CA VAL A 116 -1.40 -10.61 -26.98
C VAL A 116 0.01 -10.84 -27.50
N ALA A 117 0.29 -10.33 -28.70
CA ALA A 117 1.63 -10.44 -29.28
C ALA A 117 2.64 -9.65 -28.44
N PRO A 118 3.69 -10.27 -27.88
CA PRO A 118 4.70 -9.56 -27.09
C PRO A 118 5.37 -8.42 -27.86
N GLU A 119 5.56 -8.59 -29.18
CA GLU A 119 6.23 -7.62 -30.06
C GLU A 119 5.48 -6.29 -30.18
N ARG A 120 4.22 -6.24 -29.74
CA ARG A 120 3.47 -4.98 -29.63
C ARG A 120 4.06 -4.04 -28.56
N TYR A 121 4.72 -4.60 -27.54
CA TYR A 121 5.19 -3.87 -26.38
C TYR A 121 6.69 -4.02 -26.13
N PHE A 122 7.31 -5.07 -26.63
CA PHE A 122 8.69 -5.46 -26.36
C PHE A 122 9.45 -5.80 -27.64
N ASN A 123 10.76 -5.64 -27.62
CA ASN A 123 11.60 -6.14 -28.70
C ASN A 123 11.48 -7.67 -28.83
N PRO A 124 11.53 -8.20 -30.06
CA PRO A 124 11.42 -9.64 -30.31
C PRO A 124 12.38 -10.47 -29.46
N GLY A 125 11.88 -11.56 -28.91
CA GLY A 125 12.67 -12.52 -28.13
C GLY A 125 12.92 -12.14 -26.67
N LEU A 126 12.46 -10.98 -26.19
CA LEU A 126 12.61 -10.59 -24.79
C LEU A 126 11.55 -11.21 -23.87
N CYS A 127 10.36 -11.44 -24.38
CA CYS A 127 9.27 -12.06 -23.62
C CYS A 127 8.80 -13.34 -24.31
N ASP A 128 8.47 -14.37 -23.54
CA ASP A 128 7.90 -15.63 -24.03
C ASP A 128 6.36 -15.61 -24.01
N GLY A 129 5.76 -14.57 -23.40
CA GLY A 129 4.33 -14.29 -23.43
C GLY A 129 4.01 -12.88 -22.97
N ALA A 130 2.89 -12.36 -23.48
CA ALA A 130 2.26 -11.14 -23.01
C ALA A 130 0.74 -11.35 -22.95
N PHE A 131 0.09 -10.76 -21.97
CA PHE A 131 -1.30 -11.04 -21.63
C PHE A 131 -2.03 -9.77 -21.26
N LEU A 132 -3.20 -9.55 -21.85
CA LEU A 132 -4.13 -8.54 -21.40
C LEU A 132 -4.87 -9.07 -20.17
N THR A 133 -4.77 -8.30 -19.09
CA THR A 133 -5.27 -8.66 -17.76
C THR A 133 -6.26 -7.60 -17.25
N LYS A 134 -6.78 -7.79 -16.03
CA LYS A 134 -7.68 -6.83 -15.38
C LYS A 134 -7.06 -6.38 -14.06
N GLU A 135 -6.44 -5.23 -14.04
CA GLU A 135 -5.92 -4.60 -12.83
C GLU A 135 -6.13 -3.08 -12.94
N TYR A 136 -6.36 -2.42 -11.81
CA TYR A 136 -6.63 -0.98 -11.77
C TYR A 136 -5.59 -0.27 -10.92
N THR A 137 -5.58 1.06 -11.02
CA THR A 137 -4.86 1.89 -10.06
C THR A 137 -5.84 2.77 -9.30
N TYR A 138 -5.44 3.23 -8.11
CA TYR A 138 -6.24 4.16 -7.31
C TYR A 138 -5.48 5.46 -7.09
N ASP A 139 -6.23 6.57 -6.96
CA ASP A 139 -5.67 7.85 -6.57
C ASP A 139 -5.74 8.01 -5.06
N ALA A 140 -4.58 7.94 -4.42
CA ALA A 140 -4.48 8.03 -2.97
C ALA A 140 -4.89 9.42 -2.43
N GLN A 141 -4.74 10.50 -3.21
CA GLN A 141 -5.15 11.84 -2.78
C GLN A 141 -6.66 12.01 -2.86
N VAL A 142 -7.32 11.42 -3.86
CA VAL A 142 -8.79 11.36 -3.94
C VAL A 142 -9.34 10.57 -2.77
N LEU A 143 -8.75 9.39 -2.49
CA LEU A 143 -9.14 8.54 -1.37
C LEU A 143 -8.92 9.23 -0.01
N LYS A 144 -7.79 9.95 0.16
CA LYS A 144 -7.49 10.76 1.35
C LYS A 144 -8.58 11.80 1.62
N ARG A 145 -8.93 12.60 0.60
CA ARG A 145 -9.98 13.62 0.73
C ARG A 145 -11.31 13.01 1.17
N TRP A 146 -11.69 11.91 0.54
CA TRP A 146 -12.91 11.20 0.90
C TRP A 146 -12.92 10.73 2.37
N PHE A 147 -11.82 10.12 2.85
CA PHE A 147 -11.74 9.73 4.26
C PHE A 147 -11.84 10.93 5.20
N LEU A 148 -11.15 12.04 4.89
CA LEU A 148 -11.19 13.24 5.73
C LEU A 148 -12.60 13.84 5.79
N GLU A 149 -13.31 13.92 4.67
CA GLU A 149 -14.70 14.38 4.62
C GLU A 149 -15.63 13.48 5.44
N LYS A 150 -15.50 12.16 5.29
CA LYS A 150 -16.30 11.20 6.06
C LYS A 150 -16.04 11.26 7.55
N LEU A 151 -14.77 11.42 7.94
CA LEU A 151 -14.38 11.50 9.35
C LEU A 151 -14.74 12.85 9.98
N ALA A 152 -14.68 13.96 9.25
CA ALA A 152 -15.15 15.27 9.71
C ALA A 152 -16.66 15.30 10.05
N ALA A 153 -17.43 14.42 9.42
CA ALA A 153 -18.85 14.27 9.73
C ALA A 153 -19.15 13.41 10.99
N LEU A 154 -18.11 12.85 11.61
CA LEU A 154 -18.22 11.98 12.80
C LEU A 154 -17.67 12.71 14.03
N PRO A 155 -18.52 13.36 14.86
CA PRO A 155 -18.07 14.15 16.02
C PRO A 155 -17.43 13.29 17.14
N ASN A 156 -17.59 11.99 17.07
CA ASN A 156 -17.02 11.01 17.97
C ASN A 156 -15.65 10.47 17.52
N VAL A 157 -15.08 11.00 16.42
CA VAL A 157 -13.74 10.66 15.95
C VAL A 157 -12.84 11.89 16.03
N GLU A 158 -11.72 11.75 16.71
CA GLU A 158 -10.69 12.79 16.82
C GLU A 158 -9.40 12.29 16.17
N ILE A 159 -8.74 13.16 15.40
CA ILE A 159 -7.46 12.85 14.76
C ILE A 159 -6.45 13.91 15.18
N LEU A 160 -5.37 13.48 15.83
CA LEU A 160 -4.26 14.34 16.22
C LEU A 160 -3.04 14.05 15.35
N TYR A 161 -2.64 15.04 14.58
CA TYR A 161 -1.43 15.00 13.75
C TYR A 161 -0.22 15.50 14.54
N SER A 162 0.99 15.13 14.12
CA SER A 162 2.25 15.41 14.82
C SER A 162 2.27 14.86 16.24
N HIS A 163 1.55 13.78 16.48
CA HIS A 163 1.43 13.10 17.76
C HIS A 163 1.97 11.66 17.68
N LYS A 164 3.30 11.54 17.76
CA LYS A 164 3.97 10.23 17.87
C LYS A 164 3.83 9.74 19.31
N PRO A 165 3.39 8.50 19.57
CA PRO A 165 3.39 7.94 20.93
C PRO A 165 4.80 7.88 21.52
N ASP A 166 4.95 8.39 22.74
CA ASP A 166 6.18 8.34 23.53
C ASP A 166 6.14 7.20 24.55
N LYS A 167 4.93 6.89 25.06
CA LYS A 167 4.71 5.87 26.07
C LYS A 167 3.37 5.18 25.87
N ILE A 168 3.37 3.86 26.04
CA ILE A 168 2.17 3.02 26.04
C ILE A 168 2.25 2.08 27.24
N GLU A 169 1.22 2.08 28.10
CA GLU A 169 1.18 1.24 29.29
C GLU A 169 -0.21 0.68 29.57
N LYS A 170 -0.28 -0.41 30.32
CA LYS A 170 -1.54 -0.90 30.85
C LYS A 170 -1.99 -0.05 32.05
N ALA A 171 -3.25 0.38 32.02
CA ALA A 171 -3.94 1.08 33.08
C ALA A 171 -5.21 0.29 33.44
N GLY A 172 -5.04 -0.73 34.29
CA GLY A 172 -6.09 -1.70 34.56
C GLY A 172 -6.46 -2.52 33.32
N SER A 173 -7.73 -2.48 32.93
CA SER A 173 -8.21 -3.13 31.69
C SER A 173 -8.01 -2.30 30.42
N ALA A 174 -7.56 -1.04 30.56
CA ALA A 174 -7.36 -0.14 29.45
C ALA A 174 -5.87 0.00 29.07
N TRP A 175 -5.63 0.61 27.91
CA TRP A 175 -4.35 1.12 27.46
C TRP A 175 -4.30 2.63 27.70
N ARG A 176 -3.21 3.11 28.27
CA ARG A 176 -2.89 4.54 28.37
C ARG A 176 -1.78 4.84 27.37
N VAL A 177 -2.03 5.80 26.48
CA VAL A 177 -1.08 6.27 25.46
C VAL A 177 -0.78 7.72 25.73
N THR A 178 0.52 8.06 25.81
CA THR A 178 1.02 9.43 25.92
C THR A 178 1.76 9.78 24.61
N ALA A 179 1.46 10.96 24.05
CA ALA A 179 2.09 11.55 22.89
C ALA A 179 2.28 13.05 23.12
N GLY A 180 3.51 13.48 23.45
CA GLY A 180 3.77 14.85 23.92
C GLY A 180 2.93 15.18 25.16
N ASP A 181 2.18 16.29 25.10
CA ASP A 181 1.31 16.74 26.18
C ASP A 181 -0.05 16.02 26.23
N THR A 182 -0.34 15.16 25.25
CA THR A 182 -1.62 14.46 25.17
C THR A 182 -1.51 13.07 25.84
N THR A 183 -2.46 12.81 26.74
CA THR A 183 -2.64 11.47 27.34
C THR A 183 -4.09 11.01 27.16
N ALA A 184 -4.26 9.81 26.61
CA ALA A 184 -5.56 9.20 26.35
C ALA A 184 -5.61 7.74 26.82
N GLU A 185 -6.82 7.27 27.15
CA GLU A 185 -7.06 5.89 27.58
C GLU A 185 -8.18 5.26 26.73
N ALA A 186 -8.01 3.99 26.39
CA ALA A 186 -9.03 3.17 25.76
C ALA A 186 -8.84 1.69 26.11
N PRO A 187 -9.93 0.90 26.18
CA PRO A 187 -9.83 -0.55 26.35
C PRO A 187 -9.21 -1.25 25.15
N TYR A 188 -9.22 -0.60 23.97
CA TYR A 188 -8.68 -1.16 22.72
C TYR A 188 -7.66 -0.23 22.06
N LEU A 189 -6.50 -0.79 21.73
CA LEU A 189 -5.43 -0.11 21.01
C LEU A 189 -5.17 -0.84 19.68
N LEU A 190 -5.27 -0.11 18.55
CA LEU A 190 -4.95 -0.63 17.23
C LEU A 190 -3.61 -0.05 16.74
N ASN A 191 -2.66 -0.91 16.48
CA ASN A 191 -1.42 -0.55 15.81
C ASN A 191 -1.63 -0.66 14.28
N ALA A 192 -1.75 0.47 13.60
CA ALA A 192 -1.89 0.60 12.14
C ALA A 192 -0.69 1.33 11.52
N THR A 193 0.49 1.23 12.15
CA THR A 193 1.69 2.00 11.79
C THR A 193 2.50 1.39 10.65
N TYR A 194 2.13 0.22 10.11
CA TYR A 194 2.80 -0.47 9.01
C TYR A 194 4.29 -0.71 9.30
N ALA A 195 5.21 0.01 8.64
CA ALA A 195 6.65 -0.11 8.89
C ALA A 195 7.08 0.29 10.33
N GLY A 196 6.25 1.05 11.05
CA GLY A 196 6.46 1.43 12.45
C GLY A 196 5.91 0.43 13.47
N VAL A 197 5.52 -0.78 13.06
CA VAL A 197 4.92 -1.78 13.97
C VAL A 197 5.84 -2.11 15.13
N ASN A 198 7.14 -2.22 14.90
CA ASN A 198 8.14 -2.54 15.92
C ASN A 198 8.46 -1.36 16.84
N ASP A 199 8.30 -0.10 16.40
CA ASP A 199 8.36 1.07 17.29
C ASP A 199 7.31 0.93 18.41
N VAL A 200 6.08 0.56 18.02
CA VAL A 200 4.99 0.34 18.99
C VAL A 200 5.25 -0.87 19.87
N HIS A 201 5.79 -1.97 19.32
CA HIS A 201 6.16 -3.15 20.09
C HIS A 201 7.22 -2.81 21.15
N ALA A 202 8.22 -2.00 20.81
CA ALA A 202 9.23 -1.53 21.76
C ALA A 202 8.62 -0.75 22.92
N LEU A 203 7.66 0.15 22.64
CA LEU A 203 6.94 0.89 23.70
C LEU A 203 6.09 -0.01 24.61
N LEU A 204 5.66 -1.16 24.09
CA LEU A 204 4.88 -2.14 24.84
C LEU A 204 5.74 -3.20 25.55
N GLY A 205 7.06 -3.18 25.36
CA GLY A 205 7.96 -4.24 25.86
C GLY A 205 7.72 -5.60 25.19
N LEU A 206 7.15 -5.61 23.98
CA LEU A 206 6.87 -6.82 23.21
C LEU A 206 8.06 -7.17 22.28
N PRO A 207 8.28 -8.45 22.00
CA PRO A 207 9.30 -8.84 21.03
C PRO A 207 8.99 -8.25 19.64
N PRO A 208 10.02 -7.81 18.91
CA PRO A 208 9.82 -7.30 17.56
C PRO A 208 9.47 -8.42 16.57
N PHE A 209 8.76 -8.09 15.51
CA PHE A 209 8.65 -8.96 14.34
C PHE A 209 9.98 -8.98 13.58
N GLY A 210 10.35 -10.13 13.03
CA GLY A 210 11.43 -10.24 12.05
C GLY A 210 10.97 -9.65 10.71
N ILE A 211 11.39 -8.43 10.43
CA ILE A 211 11.01 -7.67 9.22
C ILE A 211 12.27 -7.28 8.48
N LYS A 212 12.27 -7.49 7.16
CA LYS A 212 13.19 -6.84 6.24
C LYS A 212 12.61 -5.50 5.82
N TYR A 213 13.29 -4.42 6.14
CA TYR A 213 12.91 -3.08 5.71
C TYR A 213 13.68 -2.71 4.44
N GLU A 214 12.99 -2.15 3.48
CA GLU A 214 13.60 -1.62 2.26
C GLU A 214 13.15 -0.18 2.06
N LYS A 215 14.13 0.72 1.90
CA LYS A 215 13.87 2.08 1.46
C LYS A 215 13.76 2.06 -0.07
N CYS A 216 12.57 2.29 -0.58
CA CYS A 216 12.27 2.28 -2.00
C CYS A 216 11.80 3.66 -2.47
N GLU A 217 12.06 3.97 -3.73
CA GLU A 217 11.46 5.10 -4.42
C GLU A 217 10.33 4.68 -5.34
N ILE A 218 9.47 5.61 -5.68
CA ILE A 218 8.49 5.52 -6.77
C ILE A 218 8.81 6.65 -7.75
N ILE A 219 9.27 6.31 -8.94
CA ILE A 219 9.59 7.26 -9.99
C ILE A 219 8.29 7.63 -10.69
N LEU A 220 7.95 8.91 -10.73
CA LEU A 220 6.83 9.40 -11.53
C LEU A 220 7.36 9.99 -12.83
N CYS A 221 6.77 9.62 -13.95
CA CYS A 221 7.19 10.05 -15.28
C CYS A 221 6.00 10.32 -16.19
N THR A 222 6.24 11.12 -17.23
CA THR A 222 5.37 11.21 -18.40
C THR A 222 5.73 10.12 -19.40
N VAL A 223 4.77 9.70 -20.18
CA VAL A 223 4.96 8.71 -21.24
C VAL A 223 4.49 9.27 -22.57
N GLU A 224 4.94 8.66 -23.66
CA GLU A 224 4.46 8.97 -25.00
C GLU A 224 2.99 8.57 -25.16
N ASP A 225 2.31 9.16 -26.17
CA ASP A 225 0.88 8.95 -26.40
C ASP A 225 0.49 7.47 -26.55
N ALA A 226 1.37 6.66 -27.14
CA ALA A 226 1.16 5.23 -27.32
C ALA A 226 1.05 4.44 -25.98
N LEU A 227 1.58 4.97 -24.90
CA LEU A 227 1.57 4.32 -23.59
C LEU A 227 0.62 4.97 -22.57
N LYS A 228 -0.02 6.09 -22.90
CA LYS A 228 -0.90 6.84 -21.96
C LYS A 228 -2.01 5.98 -21.34
N HIS A 229 -2.54 5.03 -22.11
CA HIS A 229 -3.60 4.12 -21.71
C HIS A 229 -3.09 2.68 -21.57
N THR A 230 -1.84 2.50 -21.15
CA THR A 230 -1.23 1.19 -21.02
C THR A 230 -0.44 1.08 -19.73
N GLY A 231 -0.75 0.06 -18.94
CA GLY A 231 0.07 -0.40 -17.84
C GLY A 231 0.85 -1.63 -18.27
N ILE A 232 2.14 -1.69 -17.96
CA ILE A 232 3.01 -2.82 -18.28
C ILE A 232 3.63 -3.35 -16.99
N THR A 233 3.59 -4.66 -16.81
CA THR A 233 4.30 -5.36 -15.73
C THR A 233 5.01 -6.56 -16.30
N VAL A 234 6.33 -6.56 -16.27
CA VAL A 234 7.12 -7.74 -16.58
C VAL A 234 7.35 -8.54 -15.30
N MET A 235 7.16 -9.84 -15.35
CA MET A 235 7.25 -10.74 -14.20
C MET A 235 7.87 -12.09 -14.61
N ASP A 236 8.27 -12.92 -13.75
CA ASP A 236 8.34 -13.01 -12.28
C ASP A 236 9.83 -13.00 -11.91
N GLY A 237 10.37 -11.90 -11.39
CA GLY A 237 11.81 -11.78 -11.14
C GLY A 237 12.28 -10.31 -11.07
N PRO A 238 13.56 -10.02 -11.41
CA PRO A 238 14.17 -8.71 -11.25
C PRO A 238 13.78 -7.71 -12.37
N PHE A 239 12.48 -7.59 -12.63
CA PHE A 239 11.95 -6.82 -13.74
C PHE A 239 11.32 -5.51 -13.30
N PHE A 240 10.52 -4.90 -14.16
CA PHE A 240 9.96 -3.57 -13.95
C PHE A 240 8.44 -3.54 -14.16
N SER A 241 7.87 -2.45 -13.68
CA SER A 241 6.49 -2.08 -13.97
C SER A 241 6.40 -0.61 -14.34
N LEU A 242 5.60 -0.31 -15.35
CA LEU A 242 5.21 1.04 -15.76
C LEU A 242 3.68 1.10 -15.71
N MET A 243 3.13 1.90 -14.80
CA MET A 243 1.69 1.90 -14.54
C MET A 243 1.13 3.31 -14.50
N PRO A 244 -0.08 3.57 -15.04
CA PRO A 244 -0.78 4.81 -14.72
C PRO A 244 -0.85 5.03 -13.20
N PHE A 245 -0.55 6.25 -12.74
CA PHE A 245 -0.49 6.58 -11.32
C PHE A 245 -1.76 7.32 -10.90
N GLY A 246 -2.78 6.56 -10.52
CA GLY A 246 -4.09 7.10 -10.17
C GLY A 246 -4.67 7.96 -11.28
N GLN A 247 -5.27 9.09 -10.92
CA GLN A 247 -5.88 10.06 -11.84
C GLN A 247 -4.95 11.25 -12.16
N THR A 248 -3.66 11.12 -11.91
CA THR A 248 -2.68 12.22 -12.03
C THR A 248 -2.26 12.53 -13.47
N GLY A 249 -2.50 11.62 -14.40
CA GLY A 249 -1.96 11.68 -15.78
C GLY A 249 -0.48 11.28 -15.89
N LEU A 250 0.17 10.94 -14.77
CA LEU A 250 1.52 10.40 -14.73
C LEU A 250 1.52 8.88 -14.71
N HIS A 251 2.68 8.29 -14.97
CA HIS A 251 2.95 6.87 -14.74
C HIS A 251 3.97 6.70 -13.63
N SER A 252 3.82 5.63 -12.86
CA SER A 252 4.85 5.18 -11.93
C SER A 252 5.75 4.15 -12.63
N LEU A 253 7.05 4.37 -12.55
CA LEU A 253 8.06 3.40 -12.97
C LEU A 253 8.71 2.80 -11.72
N THR A 254 8.70 1.50 -11.64
CA THR A 254 9.35 0.76 -10.54
C THR A 254 10.13 -0.42 -11.09
N SER A 255 11.24 -0.73 -10.45
CA SER A 255 12.05 -1.91 -10.77
C SER A 255 12.41 -2.64 -9.49
N VAL A 256 12.24 -3.95 -9.48
CA VAL A 256 12.59 -4.79 -8.33
C VAL A 256 14.08 -4.66 -7.96
N THR A 257 14.94 -4.41 -8.94
CA THR A 257 16.39 -4.31 -8.73
C THR A 257 16.87 -2.89 -8.41
N PHE A 258 16.26 -1.88 -9.04
CA PHE A 258 16.84 -0.53 -9.07
C PHE A 258 16.13 0.48 -8.17
N THR A 259 14.86 0.28 -7.84
CA THR A 259 14.11 1.20 -6.98
C THR A 259 14.27 0.96 -5.47
N PRO A 260 14.65 -0.24 -4.97
CA PRO A 260 15.14 -0.38 -3.60
C PRO A 260 16.59 0.13 -3.48
N HIS A 261 16.85 1.05 -2.55
CA HIS A 261 18.16 1.70 -2.37
C HIS A 261 18.93 1.19 -1.15
N GLU A 262 18.22 0.94 -0.07
CA GLU A 262 18.81 0.48 1.19
C GLU A 262 17.95 -0.60 1.83
N THR A 263 18.60 -1.53 2.52
CA THR A 263 17.95 -2.61 3.24
C THR A 263 18.43 -2.62 4.69
N SER A 264 17.50 -2.78 5.63
CA SER A 264 17.82 -3.04 7.04
C SER A 264 17.07 -4.26 7.55
N TYR A 265 17.73 -5.01 8.43
CA TYR A 265 17.17 -6.12 9.20
C TYR A 265 17.09 -5.80 10.69
N ASP A 266 17.35 -4.55 11.06
CA ASP A 266 17.23 -4.09 12.44
C ASP A 266 15.77 -4.21 12.91
N SER A 267 15.58 -4.38 14.20
CA SER A 267 14.23 -4.46 14.77
C SER A 267 13.42 -3.18 14.55
N VAL A 268 14.09 -2.04 14.51
CA VAL A 268 13.56 -0.73 14.13
C VAL A 268 14.48 -0.14 13.08
N ALA A 269 14.01 -0.01 11.85
CA ALA A 269 14.82 0.54 10.77
C ALA A 269 14.98 2.05 10.93
N THR A 270 16.22 2.51 10.89
CA THR A 270 16.58 3.92 10.77
C THR A 270 17.45 4.10 9.53
N PHE A 271 16.92 4.76 8.52
CA PHE A 271 17.71 5.13 7.35
C PHE A 271 18.24 6.55 7.52
N PRO A 272 19.55 6.82 7.25
CA PRO A 272 20.15 8.13 7.49
C PRO A 272 19.39 9.30 6.87
N CYS A 273 18.97 9.16 5.60
CA CYS A 273 18.20 10.20 4.92
C CYS A 273 16.84 10.49 5.59
N GLN A 274 16.20 9.50 6.22
CA GLN A 274 14.95 9.70 6.95
C GLN A 274 15.18 10.42 8.28
N ALA A 275 16.32 10.16 8.93
CA ALA A 275 16.71 10.90 10.14
C ALA A 275 16.99 12.36 9.82
N GLU A 276 17.72 12.65 8.73
CA GLU A 276 18.07 13.99 8.27
C GLU A 276 16.84 14.80 7.81
N SER A 277 15.88 14.15 7.16
CA SER A 277 14.67 14.79 6.62
C SER A 277 13.47 14.79 7.58
N GLY A 278 13.67 14.43 8.86
CA GLY A 278 12.56 14.33 9.83
C GLY A 278 11.59 13.19 9.51
N GLY A 279 12.07 12.14 8.82
CA GLY A 279 11.30 10.94 8.52
C GLY A 279 10.65 10.89 7.13
N CYS A 280 10.90 11.91 6.30
CA CYS A 280 10.54 11.91 4.88
C CYS A 280 11.82 12.00 4.06
N CYS A 281 12.05 11.06 3.13
CA CYS A 281 13.10 11.26 2.12
C CYS A 281 12.53 12.17 1.05
N THR A 282 13.00 13.39 0.97
CA THR A 282 12.92 14.17 -0.26
C THR A 282 14.04 13.70 -1.19
N PRO A 283 13.78 13.53 -2.48
CA PRO A 283 14.85 13.19 -3.45
C PRO A 283 15.91 14.27 -3.50
#